data_2c1fc17d7932019a41e8eaa2fe9d0af5
#
_entry.id   2c1fc17d7932019a41e8eaa2fe9d0af5
#
_cell.length_a   1.000
_cell.length_b   1.000
_cell.length_c   1.000
_cell.angle_alpha   90.00
_cell.angle_beta   90.00
_cell.angle_gamma   90.00
#
_symmetry.space_group_name_H-M   'P 1'
#
loop_
_entity.id
_entity.type
_entity.pdbx_description
1 polymer ?
#
loop_
_entity_poly.entity_id
_entity_poly.type
_entity_poly.pdbx_seq_one_letter_code
_entity_poly.pdbx_strand_id
1 'polypeptide(L)'
;MMEKAAMRRMHTGRSLWRLNLGMALFWLVALGVMYIAMERYLQLSEAVVLSNGSLQLQRQRDGHFYADGSINGQPVRFMVDTGASSIAVTDALAQRAGLEGGQMVEFQTANGPRMGRLVRAQNIQVGPLQVRNLTVGTGYTGRTAQDALLGQNFLRQFQVSIQGDVLELRPLQK
;
A
#
# COMPACT_ATOMS: atom_id res chain seq x y z
N MET A 1 65.56 -28.83 -33.19
CA MET A 1 64.27 -29.54 -32.93
C MET A 1 63.55 -28.96 -31.67
N MET A 2 63.55 -27.62 -31.52
CA MET A 2 63.02 -26.94 -30.31
C MET A 2 62.17 -25.68 -30.59
N GLU A 3 61.47 -25.60 -31.74
CA GLU A 3 60.77 -24.38 -32.14
C GLU A 3 59.26 -24.54 -32.38
N LYS A 4 58.68 -25.73 -32.15
CA LYS A 4 57.24 -25.99 -32.37
C LYS A 4 56.38 -26.04 -31.12
N ALA A 5 56.90 -25.81 -29.90
CA ALA A 5 56.14 -25.92 -28.67
C ALA A 5 55.56 -24.59 -28.13
N ALA A 6 56.00 -23.43 -28.66
CA ALA A 6 55.62 -22.12 -28.11
C ALA A 6 54.33 -21.53 -28.72
N MET A 7 53.79 -22.10 -29.80
CA MET A 7 52.70 -21.45 -30.58
C MET A 7 51.28 -21.96 -30.25
N ARG A 8 51.10 -22.83 -29.26
CA ARG A 8 49.81 -23.47 -28.93
C ARG A 8 49.09 -22.91 -27.71
N ARG A 9 49.66 -21.91 -27.04
CA ARG A 9 49.07 -21.38 -25.77
C ARG A 9 48.28 -20.08 -25.88
N MET A 10 48.14 -19.49 -27.08
CA MET A 10 47.49 -18.15 -27.21
C MET A 10 46.00 -18.15 -27.61
N HIS A 11 45.38 -19.29 -27.89
CA HIS A 11 43.99 -19.30 -28.37
C HIS A 11 42.92 -19.63 -27.32
N THR A 12 43.29 -20.08 -26.13
CA THR A 12 42.27 -20.47 -25.09
C THR A 12 41.72 -19.31 -24.29
N GLY A 13 42.43 -18.19 -24.13
CA GLY A 13 41.97 -17.05 -23.33
C GLY A 13 40.78 -16.28 -23.94
N ARG A 14 40.74 -16.18 -25.28
CA ARG A 14 39.67 -15.44 -25.99
C ARG A 14 38.32 -16.16 -25.96
N SER A 15 38.32 -17.47 -25.95
CA SER A 15 37.09 -18.28 -25.90
C SER A 15 36.42 -18.26 -24.52
N LEU A 16 37.21 -18.36 -23.47
CA LEU A 16 36.71 -18.32 -22.07
C LEU A 16 36.14 -16.96 -21.72
N TRP A 17 36.74 -15.87 -22.16
CA TRP A 17 36.26 -14.53 -21.90
C TRP A 17 34.91 -14.24 -22.59
N ARG A 18 34.71 -14.74 -23.81
CA ARG A 18 33.43 -14.65 -24.55
C ARG A 18 32.34 -15.49 -23.91
N LEU A 19 32.66 -16.65 -23.31
CA LEU A 19 31.71 -17.47 -22.54
C LEU A 19 31.28 -16.76 -21.24
N ASN A 20 32.24 -16.17 -20.53
CA ASN A 20 31.97 -15.45 -19.30
C ASN A 20 31.15 -14.18 -19.56
N LEU A 21 31.39 -13.47 -20.65
CA LEU A 21 30.61 -12.30 -21.07
C LEU A 21 29.16 -12.69 -21.43
N GLY A 22 28.98 -13.83 -22.14
CA GLY A 22 27.67 -14.37 -22.49
C GLY A 22 26.90 -14.79 -21.25
N MET A 23 27.54 -15.43 -20.26
CA MET A 23 26.94 -15.79 -18.97
C MET A 23 26.56 -14.54 -18.16
N ALA A 24 27.44 -13.53 -18.13
CA ALA A 24 27.14 -12.27 -17.44
C ALA A 24 25.92 -11.55 -18.06
N LEU A 25 25.84 -11.49 -19.38
CA LEU A 25 24.71 -10.90 -20.09
C LEU A 25 23.42 -11.69 -19.85
N PHE A 26 23.47 -13.02 -19.85
CA PHE A 26 22.33 -13.88 -19.53
C PHE A 26 21.79 -13.58 -18.12
N TRP A 27 22.65 -13.49 -17.11
CA TRP A 27 22.23 -13.19 -15.75
C TRP A 27 21.69 -11.76 -15.61
N LEU A 28 22.23 -10.77 -16.31
CA LEU A 28 21.69 -9.41 -16.35
C LEU A 28 20.27 -9.38 -16.94
N VAL A 29 20.05 -10.09 -18.05
CA VAL A 29 18.72 -10.18 -18.65
C VAL A 29 17.76 -10.92 -17.74
N ALA A 30 18.17 -12.04 -17.14
CA ALA A 30 17.35 -12.81 -16.19
C ALA A 30 16.95 -11.97 -14.96
N LEU A 31 17.90 -11.22 -14.38
CA LEU A 31 17.62 -10.30 -13.28
C LEU A 31 16.69 -9.16 -13.71
N GLY A 32 16.86 -8.60 -14.90
CA GLY A 32 15.97 -7.58 -15.45
C GLY A 32 14.54 -8.09 -15.65
N VAL A 33 14.38 -9.29 -16.22
CA VAL A 33 13.06 -9.93 -16.38
C VAL A 33 12.43 -10.23 -15.01
N MET A 34 13.23 -10.74 -14.06
CA MET A 34 12.77 -11.01 -12.69
C MET A 34 12.36 -9.72 -11.99
N TYR A 35 13.11 -8.63 -12.16
CA TYR A 35 12.77 -7.32 -11.61
C TYR A 35 11.44 -6.80 -12.17
N ILE A 36 11.26 -6.83 -13.50
CA ILE A 36 10.02 -6.40 -14.16
C ILE A 36 8.84 -7.28 -13.74
N ALA A 37 9.04 -8.59 -13.65
CA ALA A 37 8.01 -9.52 -13.18
C ALA A 37 7.63 -9.26 -11.72
N MET A 38 8.62 -8.97 -10.87
CA MET A 38 8.41 -8.60 -9.47
C MET A 38 7.66 -7.28 -9.35
N GLU A 39 8.04 -6.27 -10.12
CA GLU A 39 7.38 -4.96 -10.14
C GLU A 39 5.92 -5.09 -10.57
N ARG A 40 5.64 -5.80 -11.67
CA ARG A 40 4.27 -6.11 -12.11
C ARG A 40 3.48 -6.92 -11.09
N TYR A 41 4.15 -7.87 -10.42
CA TYR A 41 3.54 -8.68 -9.38
C TYR A 41 3.17 -7.87 -8.12
N LEU A 42 3.95 -6.84 -7.80
CA LEU A 42 3.68 -5.92 -6.67
C LEU A 42 2.62 -4.86 -7.01
N GLN A 43 2.47 -4.49 -8.29
CA GLN A 43 1.48 -3.49 -8.77
C GLN A 43 0.04 -4.03 -8.87
N LEU A 44 -0.20 -5.32 -8.65
CA LEU A 44 -1.52 -5.99 -8.86
C LEU A 44 -2.63 -5.58 -7.89
N SER A 45 -2.55 -4.43 -7.25
CA SER A 45 -3.51 -4.02 -6.24
C SER A 45 -3.85 -2.53 -6.26
N GLU A 46 -3.84 -1.92 -7.44
CA GLU A 46 -4.26 -0.53 -7.55
C GLU A 46 -5.79 -0.41 -7.41
N ALA A 47 -6.20 0.58 -6.62
CA ALA A 47 -7.57 1.02 -6.54
C ALA A 47 -8.02 1.55 -7.91
N VAL A 48 -9.10 1.01 -8.46
CA VAL A 48 -9.64 1.45 -9.76
C VAL A 48 -10.73 2.49 -9.53
N VAL A 49 -10.54 3.67 -10.10
CA VAL A 49 -11.56 4.72 -10.12
C VAL A 49 -12.42 4.55 -11.35
N LEU A 50 -13.71 4.35 -11.15
CA LEU A 50 -14.68 4.23 -12.23
C LEU A 50 -15.17 5.61 -12.69
N SER A 51 -15.63 5.69 -13.95
CA SER A 51 -16.14 6.93 -14.55
C SER A 51 -17.34 7.55 -13.83
N ASN A 52 -18.07 6.76 -13.04
CA ASN A 52 -19.19 7.22 -12.19
C ASN A 52 -18.74 7.77 -10.82
N GLY A 53 -17.43 7.93 -10.58
CA GLY A 53 -16.87 8.39 -9.31
C GLY A 53 -16.82 7.31 -8.21
N SER A 54 -17.12 6.05 -8.53
CA SER A 54 -16.96 4.93 -7.60
C SER A 54 -15.50 4.50 -7.49
N LEU A 55 -15.15 3.95 -6.33
CA LEU A 55 -13.84 3.38 -6.05
C LEU A 55 -13.97 1.87 -5.91
N GLN A 56 -13.23 1.10 -6.70
CA GLN A 56 -13.11 -0.35 -6.57
C GLN A 56 -11.76 -0.73 -6.00
N LEU A 57 -11.77 -1.62 -5.00
CA LEU A 57 -10.59 -2.15 -4.33
C LEU A 57 -10.56 -3.66 -4.49
N GLN A 58 -9.39 -4.21 -4.80
CA GLN A 58 -9.16 -5.64 -4.85
C GLN A 58 -8.72 -6.16 -3.49
N ARG A 59 -9.23 -7.34 -3.09
CA ARG A 59 -8.80 -8.02 -1.87
C ARG A 59 -7.34 -8.43 -1.99
N GLN A 60 -6.55 -8.03 -1.00
CA GLN A 60 -5.15 -8.40 -0.90
C GLN A 60 -5.00 -9.84 -0.41
N ARG A 61 -3.78 -10.38 -0.49
CA ARG A 61 -3.46 -11.75 -0.04
C ARG A 61 -3.68 -11.99 1.44
N ASP A 62 -3.64 -10.94 2.25
CA ASP A 62 -3.91 -11.00 3.68
C ASP A 62 -5.42 -10.94 4.01
N GLY A 63 -6.27 -10.95 2.97
CA GLY A 63 -7.72 -10.95 3.10
C GLY A 63 -8.34 -9.57 3.25
N HIS A 64 -7.56 -8.48 3.31
CA HIS A 64 -8.04 -7.13 3.52
C HIS A 64 -8.09 -6.33 2.22
N PHE A 65 -8.84 -5.23 2.25
CA PHE A 65 -8.89 -4.22 1.19
C PHE A 65 -8.09 -3.01 1.63
N TYR A 66 -7.31 -2.44 0.73
CA TYR A 66 -6.49 -1.26 0.99
C TYR A 66 -6.77 -0.18 -0.04
N ALA A 67 -6.71 1.06 0.40
CA ALA A 67 -6.83 2.24 -0.45
C ALA A 67 -5.84 3.31 -0.02
N ASP A 68 -5.18 3.94 -0.99
CA ASP A 68 -4.36 5.11 -0.74
C ASP A 68 -5.24 6.36 -0.69
N GLY A 69 -4.88 7.28 0.17
CA GLY A 69 -5.63 8.51 0.37
C GLY A 69 -4.87 9.53 1.18
N SER A 70 -5.61 10.46 1.80
CA SER A 70 -5.01 11.48 2.66
C SER A 70 -5.94 11.89 3.80
N ILE A 71 -5.32 12.36 4.89
CA ILE A 71 -5.99 13.04 6.00
C ILE A 71 -5.37 14.42 6.13
N ASN A 72 -6.16 15.49 5.99
CA ASN A 72 -5.70 16.87 5.97
C ASN A 72 -4.53 17.10 5.01
N GLY A 73 -4.51 16.38 3.86
CA GLY A 73 -3.44 16.44 2.87
C GLY A 73 -2.22 15.55 3.16
N GLN A 74 -2.14 14.89 4.32
CA GLN A 74 -1.06 13.95 4.62
C GLN A 74 -1.37 12.59 4.03
N PRO A 75 -0.45 12.00 3.23
CA PRO A 75 -0.64 10.69 2.63
C PRO A 75 -0.84 9.60 3.69
N VAL A 76 -1.76 8.69 3.41
CA VAL A 76 -2.11 7.58 4.29
C VAL A 76 -2.53 6.37 3.47
N ARG A 77 -2.20 5.17 3.96
CA ARG A 77 -2.72 3.91 3.46
C ARG A 77 -3.82 3.41 4.39
N PHE A 78 -5.03 3.42 3.90
CA PHE A 78 -6.19 2.92 4.63
C PHE A 78 -6.35 1.41 4.45
N MET A 79 -6.53 0.70 5.54
CA MET A 79 -7.09 -0.66 5.55
C MET A 79 -8.59 -0.55 5.84
N VAL A 80 -9.44 -1.06 4.94
CA VAL A 80 -10.89 -1.07 5.17
C VAL A 80 -11.23 -2.06 6.26
N ASP A 81 -11.81 -1.55 7.33
CA ASP A 81 -12.22 -2.33 8.50
C ASP A 81 -13.69 -2.06 8.84
N THR A 82 -14.57 -2.99 8.47
CA THR A 82 -16.00 -2.91 8.75
C THR A 82 -16.33 -3.13 10.23
N GLY A 83 -15.40 -3.67 11.00
CA GLY A 83 -15.52 -3.85 12.46
C GLY A 83 -15.13 -2.60 13.27
N ALA A 84 -14.36 -1.68 12.66
CA ALA A 84 -14.01 -0.42 13.32
C ALA A 84 -15.16 0.60 13.21
N SER A 85 -15.59 1.17 14.32
CA SER A 85 -16.66 2.18 14.35
C SER A 85 -16.24 3.52 13.75
N SER A 86 -14.94 3.86 13.81
CA SER A 86 -14.39 5.11 13.29
C SER A 86 -13.04 4.88 12.60
N ILE A 87 -12.61 5.87 11.80
CA ILE A 87 -11.24 5.91 11.32
C ILE A 87 -10.31 5.91 12.52
N ALA A 88 -9.24 5.11 12.45
CA ALA A 88 -8.19 5.07 13.47
C ALA A 88 -6.82 5.25 12.82
N VAL A 89 -6.00 6.12 13.39
CA VAL A 89 -4.68 6.47 12.86
C VAL A 89 -3.58 6.26 13.91
N THR A 90 -2.36 6.07 13.44
CA THR A 90 -1.18 6.05 14.32
C THR A 90 -0.94 7.45 14.90
N ASP A 91 -0.31 7.52 16.08
CA ASP A 91 0.03 8.82 16.69
C ASP A 91 0.99 9.63 15.81
N ALA A 92 1.90 8.95 15.10
CA ALA A 92 2.81 9.58 14.17
C ALA A 92 2.08 10.22 12.97
N LEU A 93 1.04 9.56 12.43
CA LEU A 93 0.22 10.14 11.37
C LEU A 93 -0.63 11.29 11.90
N ALA A 94 -1.22 11.13 13.09
CA ALA A 94 -2.01 12.19 13.74
C ALA A 94 -1.21 13.49 13.89
N GLN A 95 0.03 13.38 14.35
CA GLN A 95 0.94 14.53 14.48
C GLN A 95 1.22 15.21 13.13
N ARG A 96 1.57 14.43 12.08
CA ARG A 96 1.83 14.99 10.74
C ARG A 96 0.59 15.62 10.10
N ALA A 97 -0.59 15.05 10.34
CA ALA A 97 -1.86 15.54 9.81
C ALA A 97 -2.46 16.70 10.62
N GLY A 98 -1.75 17.20 11.64
CA GLY A 98 -2.23 18.27 12.51
C GLY A 98 -3.49 17.90 13.29
N LEU A 99 -3.65 16.62 13.65
CA LEU A 99 -4.76 16.13 14.46
C LEU A 99 -4.43 16.33 15.94
N GLU A 100 -4.60 17.58 16.38
CA GLU A 100 -4.26 18.00 17.73
C GLU A 100 -5.49 18.11 18.63
N GLY A 101 -5.26 18.12 19.97
CA GLY A 101 -6.32 18.23 20.95
C GLY A 101 -7.19 16.98 21.06
N GLY A 102 -8.49 17.18 21.21
CA GLY A 102 -9.49 16.12 21.30
C GLY A 102 -9.65 15.54 22.69
N GLN A 103 -10.64 14.64 22.83
CA GLN A 103 -10.97 13.98 24.08
C GLN A 103 -10.22 12.66 24.20
N MET A 104 -9.59 12.43 25.36
CA MET A 104 -9.02 11.11 25.68
C MET A 104 -10.15 10.10 25.87
N VAL A 105 -10.02 8.96 25.20
CA VAL A 105 -10.99 7.86 25.29
C VAL A 105 -10.25 6.51 25.31
N GLU A 106 -10.90 5.52 25.90
CA GLU A 106 -10.44 4.14 25.82
C GLU A 106 -11.14 3.45 24.65
N PHE A 107 -10.36 2.94 23.71
CA PHE A 107 -10.83 2.12 22.60
C PHE A 107 -10.75 0.64 22.96
N GLN A 108 -11.83 -0.09 22.75
CA GLN A 108 -11.80 -1.55 22.78
C GLN A 108 -11.28 -2.04 21.43
N THR A 109 -10.13 -2.73 21.44
CA THR A 109 -9.51 -3.28 20.24
C THR A 109 -9.39 -4.80 20.34
N ALA A 110 -9.15 -5.48 19.22
CA ALA A 110 -8.92 -6.92 19.20
C ALA A 110 -7.73 -7.35 20.10
N ASN A 111 -6.79 -6.43 20.37
CA ASN A 111 -5.62 -6.65 21.22
C ASN A 111 -5.82 -6.11 22.67
N GLY A 112 -7.07 -5.82 23.06
CA GLY A 112 -7.42 -5.27 24.37
C GLY A 112 -7.65 -3.76 24.37
N PRO A 113 -7.95 -3.17 25.56
CA PRO A 113 -8.23 -1.76 25.70
C PRO A 113 -6.99 -0.92 25.40
N ARG A 114 -7.19 0.21 24.74
CA ARG A 114 -6.14 1.14 24.37
C ARG A 114 -6.57 2.59 24.52
N MET A 115 -5.73 3.38 25.16
CA MET A 115 -5.94 4.81 25.26
C MET A 115 -5.58 5.52 23.97
N GLY A 116 -6.42 6.45 23.55
CA GLY A 116 -6.20 7.32 22.41
C GLY A 116 -7.05 8.57 22.52
N ARG A 117 -7.12 9.37 21.47
CA ARG A 117 -7.91 10.60 21.46
C ARG A 117 -8.89 10.57 20.29
N LEU A 118 -10.07 11.13 20.50
CA LEU A 118 -11.00 11.46 19.41
C LEU A 118 -10.73 12.89 18.95
N VAL A 119 -10.32 13.04 17.69
CA VAL A 119 -9.93 14.32 17.10
C VAL A 119 -10.73 14.53 15.81
N ARG A 120 -10.96 15.77 15.42
CA ARG A 120 -11.67 16.08 14.18
C ARG A 120 -10.72 16.34 13.05
N ALA A 121 -10.78 15.53 11.97
CA ALA A 121 -10.10 15.78 10.72
C ALA A 121 -10.96 16.69 9.83
N GLN A 122 -10.35 17.70 9.23
CA GLN A 122 -11.06 18.64 8.34
C GLN A 122 -11.40 17.99 7.01
N ASN A 123 -10.48 17.20 6.47
CA ASN A 123 -10.65 16.55 5.18
C ASN A 123 -10.05 15.14 5.17
N ILE A 124 -10.81 14.18 4.67
CA ILE A 124 -10.37 12.81 4.45
C ILE A 124 -10.71 12.46 3.01
N GLN A 125 -9.71 12.00 2.28
CA GLN A 125 -9.83 11.61 0.88
C GLN A 125 -9.36 10.17 0.69
N VAL A 126 -10.14 9.39 -0.05
CA VAL A 126 -9.82 7.99 -0.43
C VAL A 126 -10.11 7.87 -1.93
N GLY A 127 -9.08 7.85 -2.75
CA GLY A 127 -9.25 7.97 -4.20
C GLY A 127 -10.07 9.21 -4.57
N PRO A 128 -11.19 9.09 -5.32
CA PRO A 128 -12.07 10.19 -5.69
C PRO A 128 -13.04 10.60 -4.57
N LEU A 129 -13.15 9.79 -3.50
CA LEU A 129 -14.13 9.98 -2.44
C LEU A 129 -13.59 10.92 -1.38
N GLN A 130 -14.39 11.90 -0.97
CA GLN A 130 -14.00 12.91 0.01
C GLN A 130 -15.09 13.08 1.07
N VAL A 131 -14.68 13.10 2.34
CA VAL A 131 -15.56 13.42 3.48
C VAL A 131 -14.88 14.48 4.34
N ARG A 132 -15.65 15.48 4.76
CA ARG A 132 -15.17 16.58 5.59
C ARG A 132 -15.67 16.46 7.03
N ASN A 133 -14.90 17.03 7.95
CA ASN A 133 -15.27 17.17 9.35
C ASN A 133 -15.61 15.84 10.04
N LEU A 134 -14.79 14.81 9.81
CA LEU A 134 -15.01 13.48 10.37
C LEU A 134 -14.16 13.27 11.63
N THR A 135 -14.72 12.57 12.62
CA THR A 135 -13.98 12.20 13.82
C THR A 135 -13.02 11.04 13.53
N VAL A 136 -11.80 11.15 14.04
CA VAL A 136 -10.71 10.18 13.88
C VAL A 136 -10.19 9.80 15.27
N GLY A 137 -10.00 8.52 15.52
CA GLY A 137 -9.33 8.01 16.71
C GLY A 137 -7.81 7.98 16.50
N THR A 138 -7.02 8.38 17.49
CA THR A 138 -5.57 8.20 17.53
C THR A 138 -5.18 6.97 18.33
N GLY A 139 -3.90 6.62 18.37
CA GLY A 139 -3.41 5.49 19.16
C GLY A 139 -3.48 4.13 18.45
N TYR A 140 -3.85 4.09 17.17
CA TYR A 140 -3.80 2.86 16.38
C TYR A 140 -2.36 2.36 16.20
N THR A 141 -2.18 1.04 16.27
CA THR A 141 -0.88 0.42 15.99
C THR A 141 -0.93 -0.22 14.61
N GLY A 142 -0.51 0.53 13.60
CA GLY A 142 -0.32 0.03 12.23
C GLY A 142 1.01 -0.70 12.06
N ARG A 143 1.21 -1.30 10.89
CA ARG A 143 2.51 -1.88 10.49
C ARG A 143 3.54 -0.79 10.20
N THR A 144 3.07 0.36 9.69
CA THR A 144 3.87 1.54 9.39
C THR A 144 3.26 2.78 10.04
N ALA A 145 4.04 3.85 10.11
CA ALA A 145 3.57 5.14 10.63
C ALA A 145 2.52 5.81 9.73
N GLN A 146 2.27 5.30 8.52
CA GLN A 146 1.32 5.84 7.55
C GLN A 146 0.03 5.03 7.47
N ASP A 147 -0.10 3.95 8.25
CA ASP A 147 -1.27 3.09 8.22
C ASP A 147 -2.42 3.69 9.01
N ALA A 148 -3.63 3.49 8.51
CA ALA A 148 -4.88 3.83 9.18
C ALA A 148 -5.95 2.78 8.92
N LEU A 149 -6.93 2.67 9.83
CA LEU A 149 -8.17 1.93 9.61
C LEU A 149 -9.20 2.86 8.99
N LEU A 150 -9.90 2.41 7.95
CA LEU A 150 -11.05 3.09 7.36
C LEU A 150 -12.32 2.48 7.95
N GLY A 151 -12.84 3.11 8.98
CA GLY A 151 -13.96 2.59 9.74
C GLY A 151 -15.35 3.04 9.25
N GLN A 152 -16.38 2.59 9.95
CA GLN A 152 -17.80 2.76 9.60
C GLN A 152 -18.24 4.22 9.49
N ASN A 153 -17.63 5.14 10.24
CA ASN A 153 -18.03 6.55 10.16
C ASN A 153 -17.71 7.17 8.79
N PHE A 154 -16.70 6.66 8.06
CA PHE A 154 -16.44 7.00 6.67
C PHE A 154 -17.30 6.15 5.73
N LEU A 155 -17.28 4.82 5.89
CA LEU A 155 -17.94 3.88 4.99
C LEU A 155 -19.44 4.16 4.83
N ARG A 156 -20.13 4.55 5.91
CA ARG A 156 -21.57 4.90 5.90
C ARG A 156 -21.94 6.14 5.07
N GLN A 157 -20.96 6.92 4.62
CA GLN A 157 -21.19 8.04 3.70
C GLN A 157 -21.38 7.57 2.25
N PHE A 158 -21.19 6.28 1.99
CA PHE A 158 -21.22 5.68 0.66
C PHE A 158 -22.04 4.40 0.65
N GLN A 159 -22.47 3.99 -0.54
CA GLN A 159 -22.97 2.64 -0.74
C GLN A 159 -21.76 1.70 -0.84
N VAL A 160 -21.68 0.75 0.09
CA VAL A 160 -20.63 -0.26 0.14
C VAL A 160 -21.16 -1.58 -0.39
N SER A 161 -20.47 -2.17 -1.35
CA SER A 161 -20.78 -3.49 -1.90
C SER A 161 -19.50 -4.33 -1.92
N ILE A 162 -19.59 -5.57 -1.48
CA ILE A 162 -18.51 -6.56 -1.55
C ILE A 162 -19.01 -7.76 -2.33
N GLN A 163 -18.36 -8.06 -3.46
CA GLN A 163 -18.68 -9.20 -4.30
C GLN A 163 -17.38 -9.99 -4.58
N GLY A 164 -17.27 -11.17 -3.99
CA GLY A 164 -16.04 -11.95 -4.04
C GLY A 164 -14.84 -11.18 -3.50
N ASP A 165 -13.87 -10.93 -4.35
CA ASP A 165 -12.63 -10.23 -4.01
C ASP A 165 -12.64 -8.74 -4.38
N VAL A 166 -13.80 -8.18 -4.71
CA VAL A 166 -13.96 -6.76 -5.06
C VAL A 166 -14.83 -6.06 -4.04
N LEU A 167 -14.32 -4.98 -3.46
CA LEU A 167 -15.09 -4.02 -2.66
C LEU A 167 -15.30 -2.76 -3.51
N GLU A 168 -16.54 -2.30 -3.60
CA GLU A 168 -16.90 -1.07 -4.29
C GLU A 168 -17.51 -0.07 -3.32
N LEU A 169 -17.03 1.17 -3.39
CA LEU A 169 -17.58 2.34 -2.70
C LEU A 169 -18.18 3.28 -3.72
N ARG A 170 -19.50 3.50 -3.67
CA ARG A 170 -20.24 4.42 -4.55
C ARG A 170 -20.73 5.63 -3.79
N PRO A 171 -20.64 6.84 -4.35
CA PRO A 171 -21.37 7.99 -3.79
C PRO A 171 -22.87 7.70 -3.69
N LEU A 172 -23.47 8.10 -2.58
CA LEU A 172 -24.95 8.03 -2.44
C LEU A 172 -25.56 8.97 -3.48
N GLN A 173 -26.47 8.46 -4.30
CA GLN A 173 -27.25 9.29 -5.19
C GLN A 173 -28.20 10.16 -4.32
N LYS A 174 -28.09 11.47 -4.48
CA LYS A 174 -29.01 12.43 -3.85
C LYS A 174 -30.28 12.55 -4.67
#